data_6c0e90953507d04d0ccae5d3e687375e
#
_entry.id   6c0e90953507d04d0ccae5d3e687375e
#
_cell.length_a   1.000
_cell.length_b   1.000
_cell.length_c   1.000
_cell.angle_alpha   90.00
_cell.angle_beta   90.00
_cell.angle_gamma   90.00
#
_symmetry.space_group_name_H-M   'P 1'
#
loop_
_entity.id
_entity.type
_entity.pdbx_description
1 polymer ?
#
loop_
_entity_poly.entity_id
_entity_poly.type
_entity_poly.pdbx_seq_one_letter_code
_entity_poly.pdbx_strand_id
1 'polypeptide(L)'
;MAELTPRMKELVQPYLAGIEPYDPNFTPTRINLSANENTYPVPAGVREAIDAALAATPLNRYPDPMSNDLRDELVAWHGVARENICVGNGGDELLYNYLLAFGGAGRTLLNCPPCFSEY
;
A
#
# COMPACT_ATOMS: atom_id res chain seq x y z
N MET A 1 -12.94 -11.94 -15.08
CA MET A 1 -12.97 -10.47 -15.36
C MET A 1 -13.84 -10.18 -16.55
N ALA A 2 -14.57 -9.04 -16.57
CA ALA A 2 -15.30 -8.63 -17.76
C ALA A 2 -14.30 -8.22 -18.85
N GLU A 3 -14.48 -8.71 -20.08
CA GLU A 3 -13.65 -8.28 -21.21
C GLU A 3 -13.88 -6.80 -21.53
N LEU A 4 -12.79 -6.08 -21.74
CA LEU A 4 -12.85 -4.68 -22.19
C LEU A 4 -13.47 -4.61 -23.59
N THR A 5 -14.36 -3.65 -23.80
CA THR A 5 -14.91 -3.39 -25.14
C THR A 5 -13.79 -2.93 -26.09
N PRO A 6 -13.96 -3.08 -27.42
CA PRO A 6 -12.96 -2.61 -28.39
C PRO A 6 -12.56 -1.14 -28.15
N ARG A 7 -13.54 -0.28 -27.90
CA ARG A 7 -13.31 1.15 -27.63
C ARG A 7 -12.50 1.37 -26.33
N MET A 8 -12.73 0.56 -25.28
CA MET A 8 -11.96 0.67 -24.06
C MET A 8 -10.52 0.19 -24.26
N LYS A 9 -10.32 -0.86 -25.08
CA LYS A 9 -8.96 -1.33 -25.43
C LYS A 9 -8.14 -0.27 -26.15
N GLU A 10 -8.77 0.56 -26.99
CA GLU A 10 -8.10 1.69 -27.66
C GLU A 10 -7.66 2.81 -26.71
N LEU A 11 -8.32 2.94 -25.55
CA LEU A 11 -8.01 3.96 -24.54
C LEU A 11 -6.94 3.52 -23.56
N VAL A 12 -6.66 2.22 -23.47
CA VAL A 12 -5.62 1.69 -22.59
C VAL A 12 -4.25 2.08 -23.13
N GLN A 13 -3.38 2.53 -22.24
CA GLN A 13 -2.00 2.86 -22.62
C GLN A 13 -1.29 1.63 -23.19
N PRO A 14 -0.55 1.77 -24.31
CA PRO A 14 0.06 0.63 -24.98
C PRO A 14 1.01 -0.20 -24.10
N TYR A 15 1.69 0.43 -23.14
CA TYR A 15 2.60 -0.26 -22.22
C TYR A 15 1.88 -1.12 -21.19
N LEU A 16 0.57 -0.95 -21.01
CA LEU A 16 -0.26 -1.81 -20.16
C LEU A 16 -0.79 -3.05 -20.90
N ALA A 17 -0.66 -3.06 -22.23
CA ALA A 17 -1.08 -4.22 -23.01
C ALA A 17 -0.16 -5.42 -22.70
N GLY A 18 -0.74 -6.49 -22.19
CA GLY A 18 0.01 -7.69 -21.81
C GLY A 18 0.43 -7.76 -20.34
N ILE A 19 0.11 -6.74 -19.53
CA ILE A 19 0.23 -6.86 -18.08
C ILE A 19 -0.98 -7.65 -17.57
N GLU A 20 -0.70 -8.81 -16.98
CA GLU A 20 -1.73 -9.59 -16.29
C GLU A 20 -2.11 -8.90 -14.99
N PRO A 21 -3.41 -8.71 -14.72
CA PRO A 21 -3.84 -8.18 -13.43
C PRO A 21 -3.37 -9.08 -12.29
N TYR A 22 -2.95 -8.48 -11.20
CA TYR A 22 -2.62 -9.22 -9.99
C TYR A 22 -3.83 -10.03 -9.51
N ASP A 23 -3.65 -11.35 -9.41
CA ASP A 23 -4.62 -12.26 -8.81
C ASP A 23 -3.97 -12.96 -7.61
N PRO A 24 -4.35 -12.63 -6.38
CA PRO A 24 -3.79 -13.26 -5.18
C PRO A 24 -4.18 -14.73 -5.05
N ASN A 25 -4.99 -15.27 -5.97
CA ASN A 25 -5.48 -16.66 -5.97
C ASN A 25 -6.02 -17.08 -4.60
N PHE A 26 -7.05 -16.39 -4.14
CA PHE A 26 -7.64 -16.54 -2.81
C PHE A 26 -8.37 -17.89 -2.68
N THR A 27 -7.61 -18.98 -2.72
CA THR A 27 -8.13 -20.32 -2.41
C THR A 27 -7.93 -20.57 -0.92
N PRO A 28 -9.00 -20.75 -0.13
CA PRO A 28 -8.85 -21.05 1.28
C PRO A 28 -8.02 -22.32 1.50
N THR A 29 -6.96 -22.21 2.26
CA THR A 29 -6.08 -23.32 2.62
C THR A 29 -5.99 -23.45 4.13
N ARG A 30 -5.66 -24.66 4.62
CA ARG A 30 -5.47 -24.88 6.07
C ARG A 30 -4.28 -24.09 6.62
N ILE A 31 -3.26 -23.89 5.80
CA ILE A 31 -2.06 -23.10 6.14
C ILE A 31 -1.82 -22.18 4.94
N ASN A 32 -1.93 -20.88 5.17
CA ASN A 32 -1.61 -19.87 4.15
C ASN A 32 -0.23 -19.27 4.46
N LEU A 33 0.69 -19.40 3.50
CA LEU A 33 2.02 -18.82 3.56
C LEU A 33 2.26 -17.80 2.43
N SER A 34 1.23 -17.51 1.63
CA SER A 34 1.27 -16.44 0.64
C SER A 34 1.12 -15.07 1.32
N ALA A 35 1.44 -14.01 0.61
CA ALA A 35 1.24 -12.63 1.03
C ALA A 35 1.99 -12.15 2.29
N ASN A 36 2.88 -12.96 2.86
CA ASN A 36 3.76 -12.59 3.98
C ASN A 36 3.02 -11.98 5.19
N GLU A 37 1.83 -12.51 5.50
CA GLU A 37 0.97 -12.01 6.57
C GLU A 37 1.52 -12.34 7.96
N ASN A 38 1.32 -11.43 8.89
CA ASN A 38 1.57 -11.70 10.30
C ASN A 38 0.45 -12.59 10.88
N THR A 39 0.79 -13.82 11.24
CA THR A 39 -0.16 -14.80 11.76
C THR A 39 -0.46 -14.66 13.25
N TYR A 40 0.23 -13.78 13.97
CA TYR A 40 -0.04 -13.53 15.38
C TYR A 40 -1.24 -12.61 15.54
N PRO A 41 -2.13 -12.88 16.50
CA PRO A 41 -3.27 -12.02 16.77
C PRO A 41 -2.81 -10.66 17.31
N VAL A 42 -3.60 -9.63 17.07
CA VAL A 42 -3.38 -8.32 17.68
C VAL A 42 -3.48 -8.46 19.22
N PRO A 43 -2.49 -7.98 19.99
CA PRO A 43 -2.55 -8.03 21.45
C PRO A 43 -3.81 -7.33 21.99
N ALA A 44 -4.41 -7.90 23.05
CA ALA A 44 -5.68 -7.41 23.59
C ALA A 44 -5.65 -5.91 23.93
N GLY A 45 -4.62 -5.43 24.62
CA GLY A 45 -4.50 -4.02 24.98
C GLY A 45 -4.39 -3.09 23.76
N VAL A 46 -3.75 -3.55 22.67
CA VAL A 46 -3.70 -2.81 21.41
C VAL A 46 -5.08 -2.78 20.76
N ARG A 47 -5.81 -3.89 20.77
CA ARG A 47 -7.17 -3.97 20.25
C ARG A 47 -8.11 -3.03 20.99
N GLU A 48 -8.06 -3.04 22.33
CA GLU A 48 -8.86 -2.15 23.17
C GLU A 48 -8.57 -0.67 22.89
N ALA A 49 -7.30 -0.31 22.71
CA ALA A 49 -6.91 1.06 22.37
C ALA A 49 -7.44 1.49 21.00
N ILE A 50 -7.38 0.61 19.99
CA ILE A 50 -7.94 0.86 18.66
C ILE A 50 -9.46 1.07 18.74
N ASP A 51 -10.18 0.20 19.43
CA ASP A 51 -11.64 0.27 19.56
C ASP A 51 -12.06 1.57 20.29
N ALA A 52 -11.33 1.98 21.33
CA ALA A 52 -11.56 3.23 22.03
C ALA A 52 -11.30 4.47 21.16
N ALA A 53 -10.19 4.48 20.42
CA ALA A 53 -9.85 5.57 19.51
C ALA A 53 -10.87 5.68 18.37
N LEU A 54 -11.30 4.55 17.82
CA LEU A 54 -12.31 4.52 16.75
C LEU A 54 -13.66 5.04 17.24
N ALA A 55 -14.08 4.67 18.44
CA ALA A 55 -15.33 5.16 19.04
C ALA A 55 -15.31 6.68 19.28
N ALA A 56 -14.14 7.26 19.55
CA ALA A 56 -13.97 8.70 19.76
C ALA A 56 -13.79 9.50 18.46
N THR A 57 -13.53 8.82 17.34
CA THR A 57 -13.20 9.48 16.06
C THR A 57 -14.46 9.77 15.23
N PRO A 58 -14.69 11.02 14.81
CA PRO A 58 -15.82 11.36 13.94
C PRO A 58 -15.55 10.90 12.50
N LEU A 59 -15.94 9.66 12.17
CA LEU A 59 -15.66 9.01 10.87
C LEU A 59 -16.26 9.74 9.64
N ASN A 60 -17.16 10.68 9.85
CA ASN A 60 -17.76 11.52 8.81
C ASN A 60 -16.97 12.82 8.56
N ARG A 61 -15.79 12.96 9.12
CA ARG A 61 -14.91 14.14 8.95
C ARG A 61 -13.60 13.71 8.30
N TYR A 62 -12.96 14.65 7.63
CA TYR A 62 -11.62 14.42 7.11
C TYR A 62 -10.62 14.20 8.26
N PRO A 63 -9.72 13.22 8.12
CA PRO A 63 -8.61 13.06 9.06
C PRO A 63 -7.56 14.18 8.89
N ASP A 64 -6.56 14.18 9.76
CA ASP A 64 -5.37 15.01 9.56
C ASP A 64 -4.65 14.58 8.25
N PRO A 65 -4.62 15.46 7.22
CA PRO A 65 -4.03 15.11 5.93
C PRO A 65 -2.53 14.91 5.98
N MET A 66 -1.87 15.37 7.04
CA MET A 66 -0.43 15.25 7.24
C MET A 66 -0.04 14.08 8.14
N SER A 67 -1.02 13.38 8.73
CA SER A 67 -0.78 12.28 9.69
C SER A 67 0.24 12.66 10.76
N ASN A 68 0.05 13.83 11.37
CA ASN A 68 1.05 14.45 12.24
C ASN A 68 1.41 13.58 13.42
N ASP A 69 0.40 13.03 14.13
CA ASP A 69 0.63 12.19 15.31
C ASP A 69 1.43 10.93 14.95
N LEU A 70 1.07 10.25 13.85
CA LEU A 70 1.80 9.09 13.37
C LEU A 70 3.26 9.42 12.99
N ARG A 71 3.46 10.54 12.32
CA ARG A 71 4.82 10.97 11.92
C ARG A 71 5.66 11.31 13.13
N ASP A 72 5.11 11.92 14.17
CA ASP A 72 5.84 12.23 15.41
C ASP A 72 6.26 10.96 16.15
N GLU A 73 5.41 9.95 16.21
CA GLU A 73 5.75 8.63 16.76
C GLU A 73 6.87 7.94 15.94
N LEU A 74 6.79 8.01 14.61
CA LEU A 74 7.83 7.43 13.75
C LEU A 74 9.15 8.16 13.86
N VAL A 75 9.16 9.49 14.01
CA VAL A 75 10.36 10.28 14.33
C VAL A 75 11.01 9.80 15.61
N ALA A 76 10.21 9.65 16.66
CA ALA A 76 10.69 9.19 17.96
C ALA A 76 11.26 7.76 17.88
N TRP A 77 10.60 6.89 17.13
CA TRP A 77 11.03 5.50 16.99
C TRP A 77 12.28 5.32 16.14
N HIS A 78 12.34 6.01 14.99
CA HIS A 78 13.43 5.82 14.02
C HIS A 78 14.59 6.81 14.18
N GLY A 79 14.44 7.87 14.96
CA GLY A 79 15.47 8.89 15.16
C GLY A 79 15.81 9.69 13.91
N VAL A 80 14.84 9.86 13.00
CA VAL A 80 15.00 10.63 11.76
C VAL A 80 14.21 11.93 11.83
N ALA A 81 14.54 12.89 10.97
CA ALA A 81 13.78 14.13 10.89
C ALA A 81 12.40 13.89 10.26
N ARG A 82 11.41 14.68 10.64
CA ARG A 82 10.01 14.56 10.16
C ARG A 82 9.92 14.65 8.64
N GLU A 83 10.75 15.45 8.02
CA GLU A 83 10.84 15.63 6.56
C GLU A 83 11.26 14.35 5.83
N ASN A 84 11.85 13.40 6.55
CA ASN A 84 12.29 12.11 6.00
C ASN A 84 11.21 11.02 6.10
N ILE A 85 10.00 11.37 6.57
CA ILE A 85 8.89 10.42 6.73
C ILE A 85 7.77 10.78 5.77
N CYS A 86 7.44 9.84 4.90
CA CYS A 86 6.26 9.88 4.04
C CYS A 86 5.27 8.81 4.51
N VAL A 87 3.99 9.16 4.58
CA VAL A 87 2.91 8.28 5.03
C VAL A 87 1.89 8.13 3.91
N GLY A 88 1.37 6.92 3.72
CA GLY A 88 0.34 6.59 2.73
C GLY A 88 -0.50 5.38 3.16
N ASN A 89 -1.46 4.99 2.34
CA ASN A 89 -2.31 3.83 2.56
C ASN A 89 -1.58 2.54 2.15
N GLY A 90 -0.64 2.12 2.97
CA GLY A 90 0.22 0.98 2.70
C GLY A 90 1.44 1.33 1.84
N GLY A 91 2.29 0.31 1.64
CA GLY A 91 3.52 0.43 0.85
C GLY A 91 3.25 0.70 -0.63
N ASP A 92 2.19 0.13 -1.17
CA ASP A 92 1.86 0.20 -2.61
C ASP A 92 1.56 1.63 -3.05
N GLU A 93 0.80 2.40 -2.26
CA GLU A 93 0.58 3.82 -2.56
C GLU A 93 1.88 4.61 -2.55
N LEU A 94 2.77 4.33 -1.61
CA LEU A 94 4.07 5.00 -1.52
C LEU A 94 4.97 4.63 -2.70
N LEU A 95 5.02 3.37 -3.08
CA LEU A 95 5.75 2.90 -4.25
C LEU A 95 5.22 3.55 -5.53
N TYR A 96 3.90 3.57 -5.70
CA TYR A 96 3.27 4.21 -6.85
C TYR A 96 3.62 5.70 -6.93
N ASN A 97 3.48 6.44 -5.83
CA ASN A 97 3.81 7.86 -5.78
C ASN A 97 5.31 8.12 -6.02
N TYR A 98 6.18 7.25 -5.48
CA TYR A 98 7.62 7.32 -5.71
C TYR A 98 7.96 7.12 -7.19
N LEU A 99 7.37 6.10 -7.83
CA LEU A 99 7.59 5.82 -9.23
C LEU A 99 7.03 6.92 -10.15
N LEU A 100 5.90 7.52 -9.79
CA LEU A 100 5.38 8.70 -10.49
C LEU A 100 6.32 9.90 -10.39
N ALA A 101 6.91 10.12 -9.22
CA ALA A 101 7.77 11.29 -8.98
C ALA A 101 9.17 11.15 -9.61
N PHE A 102 9.74 9.95 -9.59
CA PHE A 102 11.14 9.70 -9.94
C PHE A 102 11.34 8.77 -11.13
N GLY A 103 10.32 7.99 -11.51
CA GLY A 103 10.33 7.09 -12.66
C GLY A 103 10.11 7.80 -13.99
N GLY A 104 9.90 7.02 -15.04
CA GLY A 104 9.54 7.51 -16.37
C GLY A 104 10.60 7.27 -17.44
N ALA A 105 10.41 7.85 -18.62
CA ALA A 105 11.28 7.63 -19.78
C ALA A 105 12.75 8.00 -19.48
N GLY A 106 13.66 7.10 -19.79
CA GLY A 106 15.11 7.29 -19.54
C GLY A 106 15.54 7.07 -18.08
N ARG A 107 14.65 6.60 -17.23
CA ARG A 107 14.96 6.20 -15.85
C ARG A 107 15.10 4.68 -15.77
N THR A 108 15.86 4.22 -14.79
CA THR A 108 16.07 2.79 -14.53
C THR A 108 15.61 2.46 -13.12
N LEU A 109 14.76 1.44 -12.99
CA LEU A 109 14.44 0.80 -11.73
C LEU A 109 15.29 -0.46 -11.58
N LEU A 110 16.01 -0.57 -10.47
CA LEU A 110 16.70 -1.79 -10.09
C LEU A 110 15.86 -2.53 -9.04
N ASN A 111 15.49 -3.77 -9.32
CA ASN A 111 14.87 -4.64 -8.32
C ASN A 111 15.69 -5.95 -8.18
N CYS A 112 15.36 -6.74 -7.17
CA CYS A 112 16.06 -7.99 -6.87
C CYS A 112 15.05 -9.16 -6.82
N PRO A 113 14.67 -9.73 -7.97
CA PRO A 113 13.74 -10.84 -7.98
C PRO A 113 14.33 -12.10 -7.31
N PRO A 114 13.49 -12.97 -6.71
CA PRO A 114 12.04 -12.86 -6.68
C PRO A 114 11.55 -11.78 -5.71
N CYS A 115 10.60 -10.94 -6.16
CA CYS A 115 9.99 -9.87 -5.38
C CYS A 115 8.49 -9.78 -5.70
N PHE A 116 7.77 -8.87 -5.07
CA PHE A 116 6.38 -8.58 -5.42
C PHE A 116 6.28 -8.00 -6.84
N SER A 117 5.11 -8.16 -7.46
CA SER A 117 4.84 -7.74 -8.84
C SER A 117 4.46 -6.27 -9.00
N GLU A 118 4.45 -5.50 -7.93
CA GLU A 118 4.07 -4.08 -7.88
C GLU A 118 5.13 -3.12 -8.46
N TYR A 119 6.34 -3.63 -8.78
CA TYR A 119 7.44 -2.82 -9.33
C TYR A 119 7.44 -2.74 -10.84
#